data_ffe665ca34539e2df9cf15eb0e7786a6
#
_entry.id   ffe665ca34539e2df9cf15eb0e7786a6
#
_cell.length_a   1.000
_cell.length_b   1.000
_cell.length_c   1.000
_cell.angle_alpha   90.00
_cell.angle_beta   90.00
_cell.angle_gamma   90.00
#
_symmetry.space_group_name_H-M   'P 1'
#
loop_
_entity.id
_entity.type
_entity.pdbx_description
1 polymer ?
#
loop_
_entity_poly.entity_id
_entity_poly.type
_entity_poly.pdbx_seq_one_letter_code
_entity_poly.pdbx_strand_id
1 'polypeptide(L)'
;GLPSVRRFGGYGAYAEGWGLYAERLGKEMGFYQDPYSDFGRLSTELWRAVRLVTDTGLHAKRWSREQAIEYFRQNSLLSERDIVKEVERYLTNPGQATSYKIGELKIMELRARARAALGDRFDIRDFHAVVLGSGSVPLDVLEDQVDAWIAAGGGAPD
;
A
#
# COMPACT_ATOMS: atom_id res chain seq x y z
N GLY A 1 -9.81 18.65 15.70
CA GLY A 1 -8.67 17.78 16.00
C GLY A 1 -9.07 16.31 16.05
N LEU A 2 -8.15 15.40 15.71
CA LEU A 2 -8.44 13.96 15.70
C LEU A 2 -8.76 13.44 17.10
N PRO A 3 -9.75 12.52 17.23
CA PRO A 3 -10.03 11.81 18.48
C PRO A 3 -8.79 11.07 19.00
N SER A 4 -8.66 10.90 20.34
CA SER A 4 -7.49 10.25 20.94
C SER A 4 -7.22 8.85 20.39
N VAL A 5 -8.27 8.06 20.14
CA VAL A 5 -8.14 6.71 19.55
C VAL A 5 -7.47 6.73 18.18
N ARG A 6 -7.66 7.78 17.38
CA ARG A 6 -7.02 7.93 16.07
C ARG A 6 -5.61 8.52 16.14
N ARG A 7 -5.27 9.18 17.26
CA ARG A 7 -3.91 9.71 17.48
C ARG A 7 -2.91 8.62 17.83
N PHE A 8 -3.35 7.60 18.54
CA PHE A 8 -2.49 6.55 19.10
C PHE A 8 -2.74 5.17 18.49
N GLY A 9 -3.89 4.97 17.85
CA GLY A 9 -4.20 3.76 17.08
C GLY A 9 -3.70 3.89 15.63
N GLY A 10 -3.36 2.76 15.00
CA GLY A 10 -2.94 2.73 13.61
C GLY A 10 -3.44 1.47 12.89
N TYR A 11 -3.73 1.62 11.61
CA TYR A 11 -4.08 0.51 10.71
C TYR A 11 -2.93 0.30 9.74
N GLY A 12 -2.28 -0.87 9.83
CA GLY A 12 -1.11 -1.19 9.02
C GLY A 12 -1.34 -1.03 7.53
N ALA A 13 -2.47 -1.54 7.02
CA ALA A 13 -2.78 -1.43 5.60
C ALA A 13 -2.97 0.02 5.11
N TYR A 14 -3.47 0.91 5.97
CA TYR A 14 -3.53 2.33 5.66
C TYR A 14 -2.13 2.97 5.63
N ALA A 15 -1.35 2.81 6.70
CA ALA A 15 -0.06 3.47 6.85
C ALA A 15 0.98 2.96 5.83
N GLU A 16 1.12 1.64 5.74
CA GLU A 16 2.07 1.01 4.82
C GLU A 16 1.63 1.13 3.35
N GLY A 17 0.31 1.08 3.12
CA GLY A 17 -0.27 1.31 1.80
C GLY A 17 -0.02 2.72 1.30
N TRP A 18 -0.18 3.73 2.15
CA TRP A 18 0.17 5.10 1.82
C TRP A 18 1.68 5.24 1.52
N GLY A 19 2.54 4.62 2.33
CA GLY A 19 3.98 4.63 2.09
C GLY A 19 4.35 4.10 0.71
N LEU A 20 3.81 2.94 0.33
CA LEU A 20 4.07 2.33 -0.98
C LEU A 20 3.45 3.14 -2.13
N TYR A 21 2.25 3.70 -1.95
CA TYR A 21 1.64 4.63 -2.88
C TYR A 21 2.51 5.88 -3.09
N ALA A 22 3.13 6.42 -2.03
CA ALA A 22 3.99 7.58 -2.10
C ALA A 22 5.28 7.31 -2.90
N GLU A 23 5.84 6.10 -2.84
CA GLU A 23 6.96 5.69 -3.71
C GLU A 23 6.58 5.80 -5.21
N ARG A 24 5.38 5.36 -5.56
CA ARG A 24 4.82 5.50 -6.91
C ARG A 24 4.57 6.96 -7.29
N LEU A 25 4.02 7.74 -6.36
CA LEU A 25 3.81 9.18 -6.55
C LEU A 25 5.13 9.90 -6.83
N GLY A 26 6.22 9.50 -6.16
CA GLY A 26 7.57 9.99 -6.44
C GLY A 26 8.00 9.79 -7.90
N LYS A 27 7.60 8.66 -8.52
CA LYS A 27 7.83 8.43 -9.95
C LYS A 27 7.03 9.42 -10.82
N GLU A 28 5.76 9.63 -10.51
CA GLU A 28 4.90 10.58 -11.23
C GLU A 28 5.41 12.02 -11.11
N MET A 29 6.05 12.36 -9.99
CA MET A 29 6.67 13.66 -9.73
C MET A 29 8.09 13.81 -10.35
N GLY A 30 8.62 12.76 -10.98
CA GLY A 30 9.91 12.80 -11.66
C GLY A 30 11.14 12.66 -10.76
N PHE A 31 11.01 12.12 -9.54
CA PHE A 31 12.16 11.92 -8.66
C PHE A 31 13.10 10.80 -9.10
N TYR A 32 12.60 9.80 -9.80
CA TYR A 32 13.42 8.67 -10.30
C TYR A 32 13.85 8.95 -11.75
N GLN A 33 14.85 9.81 -11.93
CA GLN A 33 15.28 10.27 -13.24
C GLN A 33 16.27 9.31 -13.93
N ASP A 34 17.02 8.55 -13.15
CA ASP A 34 17.95 7.56 -13.71
C ASP A 34 17.35 6.13 -13.67
N PRO A 35 17.72 5.26 -14.63
CA PRO A 35 17.18 3.90 -14.73
C PRO A 35 17.45 3.03 -13.51
N TYR A 36 18.55 3.23 -12.79
CA TYR A 36 18.91 2.43 -11.64
C TYR A 36 18.03 2.76 -10.43
N SER A 37 17.75 4.05 -10.21
CA SER A 37 16.82 4.48 -9.14
C SER A 37 15.41 3.97 -9.40
N ASP A 38 14.91 4.03 -10.64
CA ASP A 38 13.59 3.49 -10.98
C ASP A 38 13.54 1.96 -10.91
N PHE A 39 14.61 1.29 -11.31
CA PHE A 39 14.74 -0.16 -11.13
C PHE A 39 14.72 -0.56 -9.64
N GLY A 40 15.40 0.20 -8.78
CA GLY A 40 15.34 0.02 -7.33
C GLY A 40 13.93 0.14 -6.78
N ARG A 41 13.18 1.17 -7.21
CA ARG A 41 11.77 1.34 -6.85
C ARG A 41 10.91 0.14 -7.30
N LEU A 42 11.05 -0.29 -8.55
CA LEU A 42 10.33 -1.45 -9.08
C LEU A 42 10.67 -2.74 -8.33
N SER A 43 11.94 -2.93 -7.98
CA SER A 43 12.39 -4.09 -7.20
C SER A 43 11.74 -4.12 -5.81
N THR A 44 11.63 -2.96 -5.16
CA THR A 44 10.95 -2.86 -3.86
C THR A 44 9.43 -3.01 -3.98
N GLU A 45 8.81 -2.53 -5.05
CA GLU A 45 7.39 -2.75 -5.34
C GLU A 45 7.09 -4.24 -5.58
N LEU A 46 7.93 -4.92 -6.39
CA LEU A 46 7.84 -6.36 -6.62
C LEU A 46 7.96 -7.15 -5.32
N TRP A 47 8.91 -6.79 -4.48
CA TRP A 47 9.05 -7.40 -3.16
C TRP A 47 7.75 -7.33 -2.35
N ARG A 48 7.06 -6.15 -2.30
CA ARG A 48 5.78 -6.01 -1.60
C ARG A 48 4.67 -6.85 -2.24
N ALA A 49 4.69 -7.03 -3.55
CA ALA A 49 3.74 -7.93 -4.23
C ALA A 49 3.99 -9.41 -3.88
N VAL A 50 5.25 -9.84 -3.84
CA VAL A 50 5.63 -11.21 -3.44
C VAL A 50 5.18 -11.53 -2.01
N ARG A 51 5.18 -10.55 -1.10
CA ARG A 51 4.67 -10.69 0.27
C ARG A 51 3.21 -11.16 0.32
N LEU A 52 2.35 -10.71 -0.60
CA LEU A 52 0.95 -11.15 -0.65
C LEU A 52 0.85 -12.67 -0.81
N VAL A 53 1.67 -13.24 -1.68
CA VAL A 53 1.65 -14.68 -1.96
C VAL A 53 2.32 -15.47 -0.84
N THR A 54 3.48 -15.01 -0.37
CA THR A 54 4.25 -15.76 0.64
C THR A 54 3.59 -15.77 2.01
N ASP A 55 3.06 -14.63 2.48
CA ASP A 55 2.37 -14.56 3.76
C ASP A 55 1.08 -15.40 3.75
N THR A 56 0.25 -15.24 2.72
CA THR A 56 -0.96 -16.05 2.57
C THR A 56 -0.65 -17.52 2.28
N GLY A 57 0.45 -17.81 1.60
CA GLY A 57 0.98 -19.15 1.41
C GLY A 57 1.25 -19.84 2.73
N LEU A 58 2.00 -19.19 3.61
CA LEU A 58 2.34 -19.69 4.93
C LEU A 58 1.11 -19.90 5.80
N HIS A 59 0.26 -18.89 5.95
CA HIS A 59 -0.79 -18.87 6.97
C HIS A 59 -2.14 -19.42 6.51
N ALA A 60 -2.50 -19.26 5.22
CA ALA A 60 -3.78 -19.74 4.68
C ALA A 60 -3.64 -21.03 3.84
N LYS A 61 -2.48 -21.25 3.21
CA LYS A 61 -2.26 -22.40 2.32
C LYS A 61 -1.35 -23.48 2.91
N ARG A 62 -0.89 -23.29 4.15
CA ARG A 62 -0.02 -24.24 4.87
C ARG A 62 1.30 -24.53 4.14
N TRP A 63 1.86 -23.55 3.47
CA TRP A 63 3.18 -23.67 2.88
C TRP A 63 4.22 -23.90 3.96
N SER A 64 5.21 -24.74 3.65
CA SER A 64 6.40 -24.82 4.49
C SER A 64 7.24 -23.54 4.35
N ARG A 65 8.12 -23.32 5.32
CA ARG A 65 9.13 -22.26 5.28
C ARG A 65 9.94 -22.32 3.97
N GLU A 66 10.35 -23.52 3.58
CA GLU A 66 11.15 -23.76 2.37
C GLU A 66 10.38 -23.43 1.09
N GLN A 67 9.09 -23.75 1.02
CA GLN A 67 8.24 -23.36 -0.10
C GLN A 67 8.12 -21.84 -0.23
N ALA A 68 7.98 -21.13 0.87
CA ALA A 68 7.92 -19.67 0.87
C ALA A 68 9.26 -19.06 0.45
N ILE A 69 10.39 -19.56 0.94
CA ILE A 69 11.73 -19.14 0.54
C ILE A 69 11.94 -19.35 -0.96
N GLU A 70 11.59 -20.54 -1.47
CA GLU A 70 11.75 -20.86 -2.89
C GLU A 70 10.90 -19.95 -3.79
N TYR A 71 9.64 -19.70 -3.40
CA TYR A 71 8.80 -18.77 -4.14
C TYR A 71 9.41 -17.35 -4.16
N PHE A 72 9.93 -16.89 -3.04
CA PHE A 72 10.61 -15.60 -2.94
C PHE A 72 11.85 -15.53 -3.85
N ARG A 73 12.67 -16.59 -3.84
CA ARG A 73 13.89 -16.71 -4.67
C ARG A 73 13.58 -16.60 -6.17
N GLN A 74 12.49 -17.23 -6.61
CA GLN A 74 12.08 -17.24 -8.01
C GLN A 74 11.42 -15.94 -8.46
N ASN A 75 10.89 -15.13 -7.53
CA ASN A 75 10.03 -13.98 -7.86
C ASN A 75 10.53 -12.64 -7.31
N SER A 76 11.73 -12.56 -6.76
CA SER A 76 12.30 -11.31 -6.26
C SER A 76 13.79 -11.17 -6.58
N LEU A 77 14.33 -9.99 -6.35
CA LEU A 77 15.75 -9.69 -6.54
C LEU A 77 16.50 -9.59 -5.20
N LEU A 78 15.87 -10.03 -4.12
CA LEU A 78 16.47 -10.00 -2.78
C LEU A 78 17.62 -11.01 -2.65
N SER A 79 18.57 -10.69 -1.78
CA SER A 79 19.61 -11.65 -1.40
C SER A 79 19.01 -12.84 -0.64
N GLU A 80 19.65 -14.00 -0.72
CA GLU A 80 19.22 -15.19 0.03
C GLU A 80 19.06 -14.91 1.53
N ARG A 81 19.97 -14.14 2.11
CA ARG A 81 19.93 -13.75 3.51
C ARG A 81 18.67 -12.92 3.84
N ASP A 82 18.31 -11.99 2.96
CA ASP A 82 17.14 -11.13 3.18
C ASP A 82 15.85 -11.93 2.98
N ILE A 83 15.79 -12.84 2.00
CA ILE A 83 14.67 -13.74 1.79
C ILE A 83 14.39 -14.58 3.04
N VAL A 84 15.41 -15.25 3.58
CA VAL A 84 15.28 -16.08 4.79
C VAL A 84 14.77 -15.23 5.96
N LYS A 85 15.37 -14.07 6.20
CA LYS A 85 14.99 -13.15 7.28
C LYS A 85 13.53 -12.69 7.14
N GLU A 86 13.10 -12.36 5.91
CA GLU A 86 11.73 -11.93 5.66
C GLU A 86 10.72 -13.05 5.89
N VAL A 87 10.97 -14.25 5.38
CA VAL A 87 10.07 -15.40 5.59
C VAL A 87 9.95 -15.73 7.07
N GLU A 88 11.05 -15.73 7.83
CA GLU A 88 11.02 -15.94 9.28
C GLU A 88 10.24 -14.86 10.03
N ARG A 89 10.32 -13.61 9.58
CA ARG A 89 9.52 -12.52 10.12
C ARG A 89 8.02 -12.72 9.88
N TYR A 90 7.63 -13.23 8.70
CA TYR A 90 6.21 -13.49 8.40
C TYR A 90 5.63 -14.59 9.27
N LEU A 91 6.40 -15.64 9.56
CA LEU A 91 5.97 -16.73 10.45
C LEU A 91 5.55 -16.22 11.85
N THR A 92 6.18 -15.14 12.32
CA THR A 92 5.93 -14.57 13.66
C THR A 92 4.91 -13.43 13.66
N ASN A 93 4.54 -12.90 12.48
CA ASN A 93 3.63 -11.76 12.38
C ASN A 93 2.68 -11.92 11.17
N PRO A 94 1.71 -12.85 11.28
CA PRO A 94 0.78 -13.16 10.20
C PRO A 94 0.01 -11.93 9.69
N GLY A 95 -0.04 -11.75 8.36
CA GLY A 95 -0.83 -10.71 7.71
C GLY A 95 -0.16 -9.33 7.65
N GLN A 96 0.85 -9.04 8.50
CA GLN A 96 1.50 -7.73 8.48
C GLN A 96 2.17 -7.44 7.13
N ALA A 97 2.81 -8.43 6.55
CA ALA A 97 3.53 -8.26 5.28
C ALA A 97 2.60 -7.95 4.10
N THR A 98 1.33 -8.35 4.16
CA THR A 98 0.33 -8.06 3.12
C THR A 98 -0.15 -6.61 3.14
N SER A 99 -0.03 -5.93 4.26
CA SER A 99 -0.56 -4.58 4.50
C SER A 99 -0.09 -3.56 3.45
N TYR A 100 1.15 -3.64 3.04
CA TYR A 100 1.78 -2.73 2.05
C TYR A 100 1.03 -2.70 0.73
N LYS A 101 0.99 -3.86 0.06
CA LYS A 101 0.42 -3.93 -1.30
C LYS A 101 -1.11 -3.86 -1.30
N ILE A 102 -1.78 -4.43 -0.30
CA ILE A 102 -3.24 -4.32 -0.15
C ILE A 102 -3.65 -2.85 0.01
N GLY A 103 -2.97 -2.11 0.87
CA GLY A 103 -3.26 -0.70 1.09
C GLY A 103 -2.99 0.17 -0.14
N GLU A 104 -1.84 -0.03 -0.81
CA GLU A 104 -1.54 0.67 -2.05
C GLU A 104 -2.59 0.40 -3.13
N LEU A 105 -2.96 -0.87 -3.34
CA LEU A 105 -3.96 -1.24 -4.36
C LEU A 105 -5.30 -0.57 -4.08
N LYS A 106 -5.73 -0.51 -2.81
CA LYS A 106 -6.97 0.18 -2.44
C LYS A 106 -6.88 1.68 -2.70
N ILE A 107 -5.80 2.35 -2.30
CA ILE A 107 -5.61 3.79 -2.55
C ILE A 107 -5.58 4.09 -4.06
N MET A 108 -4.92 3.23 -4.85
CA MET A 108 -4.88 3.38 -6.31
C MET A 108 -6.26 3.17 -6.95
N GLU A 109 -7.02 2.19 -6.48
CA GLU A 109 -8.41 1.95 -6.91
C GLU A 109 -9.28 3.17 -6.63
N LEU A 110 -9.24 3.70 -5.39
CA LEU A 110 -10.01 4.87 -4.99
C LEU A 110 -9.63 6.12 -5.79
N ARG A 111 -8.33 6.32 -6.04
CA ARG A 111 -7.83 7.40 -6.91
C ARG A 111 -8.39 7.29 -8.34
N ALA A 112 -8.36 6.09 -8.90
CA ALA A 112 -8.87 5.85 -10.25
C ALA A 112 -10.38 6.07 -10.33
N ARG A 113 -11.14 5.60 -9.33
CA ARG A 113 -12.58 5.80 -9.19
C ARG A 113 -12.93 7.28 -9.10
N ALA A 114 -12.25 8.02 -8.24
CA ALA A 114 -12.45 9.46 -8.06
C ALA A 114 -12.16 10.23 -9.36
N ARG A 115 -11.05 9.92 -10.03
CA ARG A 115 -10.69 10.54 -11.30
C ARG A 115 -11.73 10.29 -12.39
N ALA A 116 -12.24 9.06 -12.48
CA ALA A 116 -13.28 8.71 -13.44
C ALA A 116 -14.61 9.42 -13.17
N ALA A 117 -15.01 9.53 -11.91
CA ALA A 117 -16.28 10.15 -11.51
C ALA A 117 -16.27 11.68 -11.59
N LEU A 118 -15.17 12.32 -11.23
CA LEU A 118 -15.06 13.78 -11.16
C LEU A 118 -14.59 14.42 -12.47
N GLY A 119 -13.91 13.66 -13.35
CA GLY A 119 -13.40 14.19 -14.62
C GLY A 119 -12.47 15.39 -14.40
N ASP A 120 -12.77 16.51 -15.05
CA ASP A 120 -11.98 17.76 -14.97
C ASP A 120 -12.00 18.42 -13.58
N ARG A 121 -12.90 18.01 -12.69
CA ARG A 121 -12.97 18.49 -11.29
C ARG A 121 -12.03 17.72 -10.36
N PHE A 122 -11.41 16.63 -10.83
CA PHE A 122 -10.49 15.86 -10.01
C PHE A 122 -9.19 16.63 -9.77
N ASP A 123 -8.91 16.99 -8.52
CA ASP A 123 -7.59 17.48 -8.08
C ASP A 123 -6.94 16.42 -7.17
N ILE A 124 -5.72 16.03 -7.50
CA ILE A 124 -4.97 15.02 -6.73
C ILE A 124 -4.64 15.50 -5.32
N ARG A 125 -4.50 16.82 -5.10
CA ARG A 125 -4.20 17.40 -3.78
C ARG A 125 -5.42 17.27 -2.87
N ASP A 126 -6.61 17.50 -3.40
CA ASP A 126 -7.86 17.33 -2.66
C ASP A 126 -8.08 15.84 -2.33
N PHE A 127 -7.83 14.94 -3.30
CA PHE A 127 -7.85 13.50 -3.03
C PHE A 127 -6.89 13.11 -1.89
N HIS A 128 -5.65 13.62 -1.90
CA HIS A 128 -4.70 13.35 -0.82
C HIS A 128 -5.15 13.95 0.51
N ALA A 129 -5.77 15.12 0.50
CA ALA A 129 -6.32 15.74 1.71
C ALA A 129 -7.46 14.90 2.30
N VAL A 130 -8.34 14.33 1.48
CA VAL A 130 -9.37 13.38 1.93
C VAL A 130 -8.74 12.12 2.52
N VAL A 131 -7.78 11.52 1.82
CA VAL A 131 -7.11 10.28 2.28
C VAL A 131 -6.41 10.49 3.62
N LEU A 132 -5.73 11.62 3.83
CA LEU A 132 -4.89 11.86 5.01
C LEU A 132 -5.62 12.59 6.15
N GLY A 133 -6.66 13.36 5.84
CA GLY A 133 -7.28 14.30 6.78
C GLY A 133 -7.91 13.64 8.00
N SER A 134 -8.40 12.43 7.87
CA SER A 134 -9.02 11.67 8.97
C SER A 134 -8.03 10.90 9.83
N GLY A 135 -6.74 10.93 9.50
CA GLY A 135 -5.72 10.08 10.13
C GLY A 135 -5.87 8.60 9.71
N SER A 136 -5.21 7.70 10.44
CA SER A 136 -5.25 6.28 10.14
C SER A 136 -6.64 5.68 10.39
N VAL A 137 -7.21 5.05 9.35
CA VAL A 137 -8.54 4.41 9.37
C VAL A 137 -8.48 3.03 8.70
N PRO A 138 -9.46 2.13 8.96
CA PRO A 138 -9.66 0.93 8.14
C PRO A 138 -9.88 1.28 6.66
N LEU A 139 -9.51 0.35 5.74
CA LEU A 139 -9.61 0.65 4.30
C LEU A 139 -11.04 0.78 3.79
N ASP A 140 -12.01 0.10 4.41
CA ASP A 140 -13.44 0.27 4.14
C ASP A 140 -13.94 1.66 4.56
N VAL A 141 -13.53 2.13 5.73
CA VAL A 141 -13.83 3.50 6.17
C VAL A 141 -13.19 4.54 5.25
N LEU A 142 -11.95 4.29 4.77
CA LEU A 142 -11.32 5.16 3.78
C LEU A 142 -12.12 5.19 2.48
N GLU A 143 -12.63 4.04 2.02
CA GLU A 143 -13.48 3.94 0.85
C GLU A 143 -14.75 4.78 1.01
N ASP A 144 -15.47 4.63 2.12
CA ASP A 144 -16.68 5.41 2.41
C ASP A 144 -16.40 6.94 2.39
N GLN A 145 -15.27 7.36 2.92
CA GLN A 145 -14.88 8.79 2.93
C GLN A 145 -14.62 9.32 1.52
N VAL A 146 -13.91 8.54 0.69
CA VAL A 146 -13.64 8.93 -0.70
C VAL A 146 -14.92 8.93 -1.53
N ASP A 147 -15.80 7.94 -1.34
CA ASP A 147 -17.08 7.89 -2.05
C ASP A 147 -18.01 9.04 -1.64
N ALA A 148 -18.05 9.42 -0.37
CA ALA A 148 -18.77 10.60 0.09
C ALA A 148 -18.23 11.89 -0.54
N TRP A 149 -16.90 12.04 -0.62
CA TRP A 149 -16.26 13.17 -1.28
C TRP A 149 -16.57 13.24 -2.78
N ILE A 150 -16.56 12.09 -3.46
CA ILE A 150 -16.98 12.00 -4.87
C ILE A 150 -18.44 12.44 -5.04
N ALA A 151 -19.34 11.94 -4.18
CA ALA A 151 -20.76 12.27 -4.22
C ALA A 151 -21.03 13.77 -3.96
N ALA A 152 -20.19 14.42 -3.13
CA ALA A 152 -20.23 15.87 -2.91
C ALA A 152 -19.71 16.71 -4.10
N GLY A 153 -19.15 16.04 -5.12
CA GLY A 153 -18.67 16.70 -6.33
C GLY A 153 -17.18 17.05 -6.34
N GLY A 154 -16.41 16.54 -5.38
CA GLY A 154 -14.99 16.84 -5.23
C GLY A 154 -14.75 18.19 -4.52
N GLY A 155 -13.53 18.72 -4.67
CA GLY A 155 -13.08 19.96 -4.06
C GLY A 155 -12.30 19.76 -2.76
N ALA A 156 -11.69 20.82 -2.26
CA ALA A 156 -10.94 20.77 -1.01
C ALA A 156 -11.86 20.36 0.15
N PRO A 157 -11.49 19.37 0.97
CA PRO A 157 -12.25 19.05 2.18
C PRO A 157 -12.13 20.19 3.21
N ASP A 158 -13.19 20.43 3.97
CA ASP A 158 -13.26 21.44 5.03
C ASP A 158 -12.29 21.15 6.22
#